data_d3d7d4d77dbc2c1940b07e1471d14259
#
_entry.id   d3d7d4d77dbc2c1940b07e1471d14259
#
_cell.length_a   1.000
_cell.length_b   1.000
_cell.length_c   1.000
_cell.angle_alpha   90.00
_cell.angle_beta   90.00
_cell.angle_gamma   90.00
#
_symmetry.space_group_name_H-M   'P 1'
#
loop_
_entity.id
_entity.type
_entity.pdbx_description
1 polymer ?
#
loop_
_entity_poly.entity_id
_entity_poly.type
_entity_poly.pdbx_seq_one_letter_code
_entity_poly.pdbx_strand_id
1 'polypeptide(L)'
;AAAISYAQTLFDEAVVGPEVGQYPQEAKDAFGLAIDAAKAVYNNPNATQSQVDNAVSALNIAIDVFKASVNKEITADINNDGVIDVGDLAIVAYFYGKNSGSDGWNEAKIADMNRDGKIDIADLAFVAQNIEE
;
A
#
# COMPACT_ATOMS: atom_id res chain seq x y z
N ALA A 1 2.85 -26.34 -4.28
CA ALA A 1 3.00 -26.02 -2.86
C ALA A 1 1.83 -25.17 -2.36
N ALA A 2 1.46 -25.36 -1.11
CA ALA A 2 0.32 -24.64 -0.50
C ALA A 2 0.54 -23.13 -0.50
N ALA A 3 1.78 -22.67 -0.27
CA ALA A 3 2.09 -21.24 -0.28
C ALA A 3 1.87 -20.61 -1.66
N ILE A 4 2.25 -21.31 -2.72
CA ILE A 4 2.07 -20.84 -4.09
C ILE A 4 0.57 -20.78 -4.43
N SER A 5 -0.18 -21.81 -4.06
CA SER A 5 -1.64 -21.84 -4.29
C SER A 5 -2.34 -20.71 -3.56
N TYR A 6 -1.96 -20.46 -2.31
CA TYR A 6 -2.53 -19.37 -1.52
C TYR A 6 -2.21 -18.01 -2.14
N ALA A 7 -0.95 -17.81 -2.54
CA ALA A 7 -0.52 -16.56 -3.18
C ALA A 7 -1.25 -16.33 -4.50
N GLN A 8 -1.40 -17.38 -5.31
CA GLN A 8 -2.11 -17.26 -6.58
C GLN A 8 -3.57 -16.85 -6.37
N THR A 9 -4.23 -17.44 -5.37
CA THR A 9 -5.61 -17.10 -5.04
C THR A 9 -5.72 -15.62 -4.63
N LEU A 10 -4.81 -15.16 -3.75
CA LEU A 10 -4.77 -13.73 -3.37
C LEU A 10 -4.60 -12.82 -4.59
N PHE A 11 -3.70 -13.19 -5.48
CA PHE A 11 -3.44 -12.42 -6.70
C PHE A 11 -4.69 -12.36 -7.59
N ASP A 12 -5.32 -13.51 -7.81
CA ASP A 12 -6.47 -13.61 -8.71
C ASP A 12 -7.69 -12.85 -8.16
N GLU A 13 -7.87 -12.84 -6.85
CA GLU A 13 -8.99 -12.15 -6.19
C GLU A 13 -8.76 -10.65 -6.01
N ALA A 14 -7.51 -10.20 -6.08
CA ALA A 14 -7.16 -8.80 -5.84
C ALA A 14 -7.67 -7.90 -6.96
N VAL A 15 -8.36 -6.84 -6.58
CA VAL A 15 -8.87 -5.83 -7.52
C VAL A 15 -7.93 -4.63 -7.45
N VAL A 16 -7.46 -4.18 -8.61
CA VAL A 16 -6.61 -2.99 -8.71
C VAL A 16 -7.51 -1.75 -8.82
N GLY A 17 -7.17 -0.72 -8.08
CA GLY A 17 -7.88 0.54 -8.13
C GLY A 17 -7.57 1.44 -6.94
N PRO A 18 -8.14 2.64 -6.91
CA PRO A 18 -7.87 3.61 -5.86
C PRO A 18 -8.75 3.47 -4.62
N GLU A 19 -9.76 2.61 -4.66
CA GLU A 19 -10.74 2.52 -3.58
C GLU A 19 -10.24 1.66 -2.42
N VAL A 20 -10.88 1.83 -1.27
CA VAL A 20 -10.61 1.02 -0.08
C VAL A 20 -10.82 -0.46 -0.41
N GLY A 21 -9.87 -1.29 0.03
CA GLY A 21 -9.91 -2.73 -0.24
C GLY A 21 -9.32 -3.13 -1.57
N GLN A 22 -9.02 -2.18 -2.43
CA GLN A 22 -8.34 -2.41 -3.69
C GLN A 22 -6.83 -2.27 -3.51
N TYR A 23 -6.07 -2.62 -4.52
CA TYR A 23 -4.60 -2.65 -4.46
C TYR A 23 -4.01 -1.73 -5.52
N PRO A 24 -2.85 -1.10 -5.23
CA PRO A 24 -2.10 -0.41 -6.29
C PRO A 24 -1.63 -1.38 -7.37
N GLN A 25 -1.66 -0.95 -8.63
CA GLN A 25 -1.20 -1.79 -9.75
C GLN A 25 0.24 -2.26 -9.54
N GLU A 26 1.10 -1.37 -9.06
CA GLU A 26 2.51 -1.66 -8.79
C GLU A 26 2.68 -2.80 -7.79
N ALA A 27 1.85 -2.81 -6.74
CA ALA A 27 1.89 -3.87 -5.72
C ALA A 27 1.46 -5.20 -6.32
N LYS A 28 0.41 -5.21 -7.13
CA LYS A 28 -0.05 -6.44 -7.79
C LYS A 28 1.00 -6.97 -8.76
N ASP A 29 1.64 -6.09 -9.54
CA ASP A 29 2.69 -6.47 -10.48
C ASP A 29 3.89 -7.11 -9.75
N ALA A 30 4.34 -6.48 -8.67
CA ALA A 30 5.45 -6.99 -7.87
C ALA A 30 5.11 -8.36 -7.24
N PHE A 31 3.88 -8.51 -6.77
CA PHE A 31 3.42 -9.77 -6.20
C PHE A 31 3.39 -10.88 -7.24
N GLY A 32 2.91 -10.57 -8.45
CA GLY A 32 2.91 -11.52 -9.57
C GLY A 32 4.31 -12.03 -9.91
N LEU A 33 5.30 -11.13 -9.93
CA LEU A 33 6.69 -11.50 -10.17
C LEU A 33 7.22 -12.43 -9.07
N ALA A 34 6.87 -12.18 -7.81
CA ALA A 34 7.28 -13.03 -6.69
C ALA A 34 6.68 -14.43 -6.81
N ILE A 35 5.41 -14.53 -7.21
CA ILE A 35 4.73 -15.82 -7.43
C ILE A 35 5.43 -16.58 -8.57
N ASP A 36 5.72 -15.92 -9.67
CA ASP A 36 6.37 -16.54 -10.82
C ASP A 36 7.78 -17.05 -10.45
N ALA A 37 8.53 -16.29 -9.68
CA ALA A 37 9.85 -16.69 -9.20
C ALA A 37 9.77 -17.95 -8.33
N ALA A 38 8.79 -18.02 -7.42
CA ALA A 38 8.58 -19.18 -6.57
C ALA A 38 8.19 -20.42 -7.39
N LYS A 39 7.32 -20.25 -8.38
CA LYS A 39 6.92 -21.32 -9.29
C LYS A 39 8.11 -21.86 -10.07
N ALA A 40 8.98 -20.98 -10.55
CA ALA A 40 10.17 -21.36 -11.31
C ALA A 40 11.10 -22.26 -10.49
N VAL A 41 11.31 -21.93 -9.22
CA VAL A 41 12.12 -22.74 -8.31
C VAL A 41 11.43 -24.07 -8.01
N TYR A 42 10.15 -24.03 -7.65
CA TYR A 42 9.37 -25.21 -7.30
C TYR A 42 9.31 -26.22 -8.46
N ASN A 43 9.20 -25.73 -9.69
CA ASN A 43 9.11 -26.58 -10.88
C ASN A 43 10.47 -26.98 -11.45
N ASN A 44 11.58 -26.51 -10.87
CA ASN A 44 12.91 -26.85 -11.29
C ASN A 44 13.32 -28.20 -10.68
N PRO A 45 13.49 -29.26 -11.49
CA PRO A 45 13.86 -30.60 -10.95
C PRO A 45 15.25 -30.62 -10.33
N ASN A 46 16.08 -29.63 -10.61
CA ASN A 46 17.45 -29.52 -10.08
C ASN A 46 17.53 -28.63 -8.84
N ALA A 47 16.41 -28.04 -8.41
CA ALA A 47 16.39 -27.18 -7.22
C ALA A 47 16.67 -28.02 -5.97
N THR A 48 17.54 -27.48 -5.10
CA THR A 48 17.81 -28.12 -3.81
C THR A 48 16.68 -27.78 -2.83
N GLN A 49 16.59 -28.57 -1.73
CA GLN A 49 15.61 -28.29 -0.69
C GLN A 49 15.81 -26.88 -0.12
N SER A 50 17.06 -26.47 0.07
CA SER A 50 17.39 -25.13 0.54
C SER A 50 16.86 -24.04 -0.40
N GLN A 51 16.99 -24.25 -1.72
CA GLN A 51 16.47 -23.31 -2.71
C GLN A 51 14.94 -23.22 -2.64
N VAL A 52 14.28 -24.35 -2.51
CA VAL A 52 12.81 -24.40 -2.38
C VAL A 52 12.38 -23.70 -1.08
N ASP A 53 13.03 -23.97 0.04
CA ASP A 53 12.72 -23.35 1.33
C ASP A 53 12.90 -21.83 1.26
N ASN A 54 13.97 -21.36 0.62
CA ASN A 54 14.23 -19.93 0.46
C ASN A 54 13.18 -19.28 -0.44
N ALA A 55 12.74 -19.97 -1.49
CA ALA A 55 11.69 -19.46 -2.37
C ALA A 55 10.35 -19.33 -1.64
N VAL A 56 10.00 -20.30 -0.80
CA VAL A 56 8.78 -20.24 0.02
C VAL A 56 8.86 -19.09 1.02
N SER A 57 10.02 -18.91 1.68
CA SER A 57 10.21 -17.80 2.62
C SER A 57 10.07 -16.44 1.92
N ALA A 58 10.67 -16.29 0.75
CA ALA A 58 10.56 -15.06 -0.05
C ALA A 58 9.12 -14.81 -0.47
N LEU A 59 8.40 -15.86 -0.87
CA LEU A 59 6.99 -15.75 -1.24
C LEU A 59 6.12 -15.32 -0.06
N ASN A 60 6.36 -15.88 1.13
CA ASN A 60 5.63 -15.49 2.34
C ASN A 60 5.85 -14.02 2.67
N ILE A 61 7.07 -13.52 2.51
CA ILE A 61 7.37 -12.08 2.69
C ILE A 61 6.59 -11.27 1.65
N ALA A 62 6.57 -11.71 0.40
CA ALA A 62 5.83 -11.03 -0.67
C ALA A 62 4.33 -11.00 -0.39
N ILE A 63 3.78 -12.08 0.16
CA ILE A 63 2.38 -12.15 0.59
C ILE A 63 2.10 -11.06 1.64
N ASP A 64 2.94 -10.98 2.66
CA ASP A 64 2.76 -10.00 3.74
C ASP A 64 2.86 -8.56 3.22
N VAL A 65 3.83 -8.29 2.34
CA VAL A 65 4.00 -6.97 1.72
C VAL A 65 2.77 -6.62 0.87
N PHE A 66 2.27 -7.59 0.08
CA PHE A 66 1.09 -7.36 -0.76
C PHE A 66 -0.15 -7.05 0.09
N LYS A 67 -0.39 -7.84 1.13
CA LYS A 67 -1.54 -7.63 2.03
C LYS A 67 -1.47 -6.26 2.72
N ALA A 68 -0.27 -5.82 3.07
CA ALA A 68 -0.06 -4.50 3.69
C ALA A 68 -0.26 -3.34 2.70
N SER A 69 -0.18 -3.61 1.40
CA SER A 69 -0.32 -2.59 0.35
C SER A 69 -1.78 -2.22 0.05
N VAL A 70 -2.74 -2.97 0.58
CA VAL A 70 -4.17 -2.71 0.35
C VAL A 70 -4.52 -1.27 0.73
N ASN A 71 -5.34 -0.62 -0.09
CA ASN A 71 -5.81 0.73 0.19
C ASN A 71 -6.70 0.72 1.42
N LYS A 72 -6.27 1.43 2.44
CA LYS A 72 -7.00 1.53 3.70
C LYS A 72 -7.93 2.72 3.67
N GLU A 73 -8.91 2.71 4.56
CA GLU A 73 -9.78 3.85 4.73
C GLU A 73 -8.96 5.09 5.06
N ILE A 74 -9.26 6.19 4.36
CA ILE A 74 -8.61 7.47 4.61
C ILE A 74 -9.21 8.07 5.87
N THR A 75 -8.34 8.36 6.84
CA THR A 75 -8.76 9.06 8.06
C THR A 75 -8.13 10.43 8.11
N ALA A 76 -8.88 11.41 8.62
CA ALA A 76 -8.36 12.74 8.86
C ALA A 76 -7.44 12.81 10.09
N ASP A 77 -7.33 11.72 10.86
CA ASP A 77 -6.37 11.60 11.96
C ASP A 77 -4.97 11.29 11.40
N ILE A 78 -4.31 12.31 10.87
CA ILE A 78 -3.06 12.16 10.13
C ILE A 78 -1.90 11.80 11.06
N ASN A 79 -1.88 12.36 12.26
CA ASN A 79 -0.80 12.13 13.22
C ASN A 79 -1.02 10.89 14.10
N ASN A 80 -2.15 10.20 13.94
CA ASN A 80 -2.50 8.97 14.66
C ASN A 80 -2.53 9.14 16.19
N ASP A 81 -3.02 10.29 16.68
CA ASP A 81 -3.16 10.53 18.12
C ASP A 81 -4.54 10.14 18.67
N GLY A 82 -5.41 9.62 17.79
CA GLY A 82 -6.76 9.19 18.15
C GLY A 82 -7.82 10.30 18.10
N VAL A 83 -7.44 11.51 17.73
CA VAL A 83 -8.34 12.67 17.65
C VAL A 83 -8.13 13.39 16.34
N ILE A 84 -9.20 13.81 15.70
CA ILE A 84 -9.13 14.67 14.51
C ILE A 84 -9.29 16.12 15.00
N ASP A 85 -8.22 16.88 14.92
CA ASP A 85 -8.19 18.24 15.44
C ASP A 85 -7.33 19.17 14.58
N VAL A 86 -7.07 20.36 15.10
CA VAL A 86 -6.27 21.36 14.39
C VAL A 86 -4.83 20.88 14.13
N GLY A 87 -4.33 19.93 14.92
CA GLY A 87 -3.01 19.32 14.68
C GLY A 87 -2.95 18.61 13.33
N ASP A 88 -4.02 17.90 12.98
CA ASP A 88 -4.10 17.22 11.68
C ASP A 88 -4.21 18.24 10.54
N LEU A 89 -5.02 19.27 10.73
CA LEU A 89 -5.17 20.35 9.76
C LEU A 89 -3.82 21.05 9.51
N ALA A 90 -3.05 21.26 10.57
CA ALA A 90 -1.73 21.90 10.47
C ALA A 90 -0.77 21.07 9.62
N ILE A 91 -0.86 19.74 9.66
CA ILE A 91 -0.04 18.86 8.82
C ILE A 91 -0.37 19.07 7.34
N VAL A 92 -1.65 19.14 6.99
CA VAL A 92 -2.04 19.43 5.61
C VAL A 92 -1.54 20.80 5.18
N ALA A 93 -1.68 21.80 6.04
CA ALA A 93 -1.21 23.17 5.76
C ALA A 93 0.31 23.21 5.55
N TYR A 94 1.05 22.42 6.33
CA TYR A 94 2.51 22.31 6.20
C TYR A 94 2.93 21.82 4.82
N PHE A 95 2.22 20.83 4.29
CA PHE A 95 2.53 20.24 3.00
C PHE A 95 1.75 20.86 1.83
N TYR A 96 0.96 21.89 2.10
CA TYR A 96 0.13 22.53 1.08
C TYR A 96 0.97 22.97 -0.13
N GLY A 97 0.49 22.67 -1.32
CA GLY A 97 1.17 22.99 -2.56
C GLY A 97 2.10 21.90 -3.07
N LYS A 98 2.34 20.85 -2.29
CA LYS A 98 3.13 19.71 -2.75
C LYS A 98 2.31 18.81 -3.67
N ASN A 99 3.01 18.09 -4.54
CA ASN A 99 2.38 17.14 -5.46
C ASN A 99 3.30 15.93 -5.66
N SER A 100 2.81 14.94 -6.41
CA SER A 100 3.53 13.69 -6.62
C SER A 100 4.88 13.85 -7.34
N GLY A 101 5.13 14.99 -7.95
CA GLY A 101 6.42 15.31 -8.58
C GLY A 101 7.34 16.16 -7.70
N SER A 102 6.90 16.52 -6.49
CA SER A 102 7.69 17.36 -5.58
C SER A 102 8.67 16.52 -4.76
N ASP A 103 9.81 17.15 -4.41
CA ASP A 103 10.71 16.54 -3.43
C ASP A 103 9.99 16.41 -2.09
N GLY A 104 10.21 15.29 -1.41
CA GLY A 104 9.57 15.03 -0.12
C GLY A 104 8.13 14.54 -0.23
N TRP A 105 7.69 14.12 -1.40
CA TRP A 105 6.33 13.61 -1.57
C TRP A 105 6.04 12.39 -0.68
N ASN A 106 7.03 11.54 -0.45
CA ASN A 106 6.84 10.36 0.41
C ASN A 106 6.42 10.74 1.83
N GLU A 107 6.86 11.88 2.33
CA GLU A 107 6.43 12.40 3.64
C GLU A 107 5.11 13.15 3.52
N ALA A 108 4.91 13.87 2.43
CA ALA A 108 3.75 14.74 2.22
C ALA A 108 2.47 13.98 1.86
N LYS A 109 2.59 12.83 1.21
CA LYS A 109 1.43 12.10 0.69
C LYS A 109 0.42 11.68 1.75
N ILE A 110 0.80 11.64 3.01
CA ILE A 110 -0.12 11.35 4.11
C ILE A 110 -1.20 12.43 4.23
N ALA A 111 -0.92 13.63 3.75
CA ALA A 111 -1.87 14.75 3.76
C ALA A 111 -2.74 14.81 2.50
N ASP A 112 -2.49 13.95 1.52
CA ASP A 112 -3.28 13.86 0.30
C ASP A 112 -4.55 13.05 0.57
N MET A 113 -5.57 13.72 1.09
CA MET A 113 -6.78 13.07 1.60
C MET A 113 -7.64 12.47 0.49
N ASN A 114 -7.68 13.09 -0.68
CA ASN A 114 -8.48 12.62 -1.81
C ASN A 114 -7.68 11.79 -2.81
N ARG A 115 -6.39 11.59 -2.56
CA ARG A 115 -5.50 10.77 -3.39
C ARG A 115 -5.42 11.21 -4.85
N ASP A 116 -5.47 12.53 -5.08
CA ASP A 116 -5.38 13.10 -6.43
C ASP A 116 -3.94 13.43 -6.85
N GLY A 117 -2.96 13.15 -6.00
CA GLY A 117 -1.55 13.38 -6.30
C GLY A 117 -1.07 14.79 -5.99
N LYS A 118 -1.87 15.57 -5.27
CA LYS A 118 -1.48 16.92 -4.86
C LYS A 118 -2.15 17.27 -3.53
N ILE A 119 -1.55 18.20 -2.82
CA ILE A 119 -2.08 18.69 -1.54
C ILE A 119 -2.57 20.12 -1.75
N ASP A 120 -3.88 20.30 -1.71
CA ASP A 120 -4.56 21.55 -2.01
C ASP A 120 -5.73 21.81 -1.05
N ILE A 121 -6.57 22.78 -1.40
CA ILE A 121 -7.68 23.18 -0.54
C ILE A 121 -8.67 22.02 -0.28
N ALA A 122 -8.79 21.08 -1.21
CA ALA A 122 -9.67 19.92 -1.02
C ALA A 122 -9.22 19.06 0.15
N ASP A 123 -7.92 18.88 0.33
CA ASP A 123 -7.35 18.12 1.44
C ASP A 123 -7.56 18.85 2.77
N LEU A 124 -7.32 20.16 2.79
CA LEU A 124 -7.60 21.00 3.96
C LEU A 124 -9.07 20.91 4.36
N ALA A 125 -9.96 21.04 3.39
CA ALA A 125 -11.40 21.00 3.64
C ALA A 125 -11.82 19.63 4.20
N PHE A 126 -11.23 18.54 3.72
CA PHE A 126 -11.53 17.20 4.22
C PHE A 126 -11.24 17.10 5.71
N VAL A 127 -10.05 17.53 6.13
CA VAL A 127 -9.68 17.49 7.55
C VAL A 127 -10.57 18.43 8.36
N ALA A 128 -10.78 19.66 7.87
CA ALA A 128 -11.57 20.67 8.58
C ALA A 128 -13.01 20.19 8.84
N GLN A 129 -13.61 19.49 7.87
CA GLN A 129 -14.98 18.97 8.01
C GLN A 129 -15.07 17.83 9.01
N ASN A 130 -13.97 17.15 9.31
CA ASN A 130 -13.94 16.00 10.20
C ASN A 130 -13.39 16.33 11.59
N ILE A 131 -13.04 17.60 11.86
CA ILE A 131 -12.58 18.00 13.20
C ILE A 131 -13.68 17.74 14.22
N GLU A 132 -13.31 17.03 15.27
CA GLU A 132 -14.20 16.74 16.40
C GLU A 132 -14.18 17.92 17.38
N GLU A 133 -15.35 18.30 17.84
CA GLU A 133 -15.50 19.36 18.83
C GLU A 133 -15.63 18.81 20.25
#